data_82325dde239c0a1c00411d772aaf80d3
#
_entry.id   82325dde239c0a1c00411d772aaf80d3
#
_cell.length_a   1.000
_cell.length_b   1.000
_cell.length_c   1.000
_cell.angle_alpha   90.00
_cell.angle_beta   90.00
_cell.angle_gamma   90.00
#
_symmetry.space_group_name_H-M   'P 1'
#
loop_
_entity.id
_entity.type
_entity.pdbx_description
1 polymer ?
#
loop_
_entity_poly.entity_id
_entity_poly.type
_entity_poly.pdbx_seq_one_letter_code
_entity_poly.pdbx_strand_id
1 'polypeptide(L)'
;MLQTPALQKSEPPPAGSANAAARADLNGPPPAGAPATAPEAAASRGLDWFNLFVANVQTGFGPFIAVYLSGQKWTQTAIGVALSVGTVSSMASQVPAGALVDAIRNKTRVAAFSVLVFTASALMFAIYPIPLLVYLAEILHGISSCTLGPAIAAMSLALAGRFGMAVRLGRNARFAAVGNGIGAALMGACGQYVSERGVFYLTAALTLPALLTLLPLRRPATARGAAQPAASDAPRARVMKVLADRRLLVFCGCAMLFTFANAPLLMLISGTLAAHGSNPSLLIGACIVLPQVIVALSSPAMGKFADRRGRRLVLIVAFLMLPIRALIFSSTSNSALVIAVQVLDGIAGAGFGILVPLIVSDVAARSGHFNLSLGAVGFAIGIGSTVSTSAAGWVADHFGIRSAFDFLACVGAAALLLALLAMPETRPEPEDAAAGAGS
;
A
#
# COMPACT_ATOMS: atom_id res chain seq x y z
N MET A 1 37.93 64.29 36.83
CA MET A 1 36.59 63.70 36.93
C MET A 1 36.41 62.71 35.81
N LEU A 2 36.63 61.43 36.06
CA LEU A 2 36.51 60.34 35.10
C LEU A 2 35.13 59.67 35.36
N GLN A 3 34.23 59.73 34.39
CA GLN A 3 32.95 59.03 34.41
C GLN A 3 33.13 57.62 33.92
N THR A 4 32.82 56.64 34.76
CA THR A 4 32.71 55.20 34.47
C THR A 4 31.37 54.92 33.77
N PRO A 5 31.36 54.11 32.64
CA PRO A 5 30.07 53.72 32.04
C PRO A 5 29.43 52.56 32.83
N ALA A 6 28.12 52.69 33.10
CA ALA A 6 27.31 51.70 33.79
C ALA A 6 27.13 50.44 32.92
N LEU A 7 27.45 49.27 33.48
CA LEU A 7 27.12 47.95 32.94
C LEU A 7 25.59 47.74 32.93
N GLN A 8 25.03 47.73 31.72
CA GLN A 8 23.65 47.30 31.48
C GLN A 8 23.51 45.79 31.75
N LYS A 9 22.84 45.42 32.82
CA LYS A 9 22.44 44.04 33.11
C LYS A 9 21.43 43.61 32.04
N SER A 10 21.78 42.72 31.15
CA SER A 10 20.84 42.06 30.26
C SER A 10 19.95 41.12 31.09
N GLU A 11 18.65 41.39 31.14
CA GLU A 11 17.66 40.48 31.68
C GLU A 11 17.65 39.17 30.89
N PRO A 12 17.54 37.99 31.55
CA PRO A 12 17.39 36.74 30.86
C PRO A 12 16.04 36.69 30.14
N PRO A 13 15.98 36.12 28.91
CA PRO A 13 14.73 36.03 28.16
C PRO A 13 13.70 35.21 28.94
N PRO A 14 12.39 35.51 28.83
CA PRO A 14 11.35 34.82 29.56
C PRO A 14 11.33 33.33 29.20
N ALA A 15 11.19 32.48 30.21
CA ALA A 15 11.27 31.02 30.08
C ALA A 15 10.29 30.38 29.08
N GLY A 16 9.34 31.16 28.56
CA GLY A 16 8.43 30.74 27.48
C GLY A 16 9.04 30.74 26.08
N SER A 17 10.06 31.61 25.80
CA SER A 17 10.65 31.74 24.46
C SER A 17 11.63 30.61 24.13
N ALA A 18 12.33 30.08 25.13
CA ALA A 18 13.23 28.94 24.95
C ALA A 18 12.46 27.65 24.62
N ASN A 19 11.27 27.46 25.21
CA ASN A 19 10.40 26.33 24.91
C ASN A 19 9.68 26.45 23.55
N ALA A 20 9.40 27.68 23.09
CA ALA A 20 8.86 27.91 21.76
C ALA A 20 9.90 27.71 20.64
N ALA A 21 11.14 28.17 20.85
CA ALA A 21 12.24 27.94 19.93
C ALA A 21 12.61 26.43 19.84
N ALA A 22 12.64 25.72 20.99
CA ALA A 22 12.88 24.27 21.01
C ALA A 22 11.74 23.46 20.35
N ARG A 23 10.49 23.98 20.34
CA ARG A 23 9.36 23.38 19.62
C ARG A 23 9.37 23.69 18.12
N ALA A 24 9.84 24.87 17.72
CA ALA A 24 10.01 25.25 16.31
C ALA A 24 11.08 24.40 15.61
N ASP A 25 12.18 24.07 16.30
CA ASP A 25 13.25 23.18 15.78
C ASP A 25 12.78 21.72 15.59
N LEU A 26 11.70 21.28 16.23
CA LEU A 26 11.17 19.93 16.11
C LEU A 26 10.27 19.74 14.85
N ASN A 27 9.78 20.81 14.24
CA ASN A 27 8.88 20.78 13.09
C ASN A 27 9.54 21.20 11.76
N GLY A 28 10.77 21.70 11.79
CA GLY A 28 11.56 22.01 10.60
C GLY A 28 12.07 20.76 9.87
N PRO A 29 12.42 20.87 8.58
CA PRO A 29 13.13 19.79 7.90
C PRO A 29 14.41 19.50 8.68
N PRO A 30 14.74 18.21 8.92
CA PRO A 30 15.98 17.88 9.60
C PRO A 30 17.16 18.51 8.84
N PRO A 31 18.16 19.04 9.52
CA PRO A 31 19.35 19.57 8.85
C PRO A 31 19.92 18.50 7.93
N ALA A 32 20.13 18.85 6.67
CA ALA A 32 20.60 17.93 5.66
C ALA A 32 21.94 17.34 6.11
N GLY A 33 21.94 16.04 6.46
CA GLY A 33 23.16 15.32 6.88
C GLY A 33 23.27 14.96 8.36
N ALA A 34 22.30 15.27 9.22
CA ALA A 34 22.33 14.77 10.59
C ALA A 34 22.18 13.23 10.61
N PRO A 35 23.12 12.47 11.20
CA PRO A 35 22.99 11.02 11.28
C PRO A 35 21.78 10.65 12.14
N ALA A 36 20.98 9.67 11.67
CA ALA A 36 19.87 9.14 12.45
C ALA A 36 20.39 8.57 13.78
N THR A 37 19.67 8.83 14.87
CA THR A 37 20.03 8.26 16.17
C THR A 37 19.94 6.72 16.10
N ALA A 38 20.71 6.02 16.92
CA ALA A 38 20.72 4.55 16.96
C ALA A 38 19.29 3.95 17.13
N PRO A 39 18.39 4.51 17.97
CA PRO A 39 17.02 4.05 18.08
C PRO A 39 16.18 4.29 16.81
N GLU A 40 16.35 5.43 16.13
CA GLU A 40 15.66 5.73 14.87
C GLU A 40 16.10 4.79 13.73
N ALA A 41 17.40 4.51 13.64
CA ALA A 41 17.94 3.55 12.70
C ALA A 41 17.43 2.12 12.96
N ALA A 42 17.30 1.73 14.23
CA ALA A 42 16.72 0.43 14.62
C ALA A 42 15.23 0.35 14.28
N ALA A 43 14.45 1.39 14.54
CA ALA A 43 13.04 1.46 14.18
C ALA A 43 12.83 1.44 12.66
N SER A 44 13.68 2.15 11.91
CA SER A 44 13.63 2.13 10.44
C SER A 44 13.91 0.74 9.87
N ARG A 45 14.93 0.04 10.38
CA ARG A 45 15.21 -1.36 10.00
C ARG A 45 14.09 -2.31 10.42
N GLY A 46 13.52 -2.13 11.61
CA GLY A 46 12.37 -2.90 12.07
C GLY A 46 11.19 -2.80 11.10
N LEU A 47 10.88 -1.60 10.62
CA LEU A 47 9.80 -1.39 9.65
C LEU A 47 10.13 -1.98 8.27
N ASP A 48 11.40 -1.98 7.83
CA ASP A 48 11.83 -2.62 6.59
C ASP A 48 11.54 -4.13 6.63
N TRP A 49 12.04 -4.80 7.65
CA TRP A 49 11.84 -6.23 7.83
C TRP A 49 10.37 -6.59 8.08
N PHE A 50 9.62 -5.71 8.78
CA PHE A 50 8.20 -5.88 8.95
C PHE A 50 7.45 -5.91 7.61
N ASN A 51 7.76 -4.97 6.70
CA ASN A 51 7.19 -4.96 5.34
C ASN A 51 7.51 -6.25 4.57
N LEU A 52 8.75 -6.75 4.68
CA LEU A 52 9.15 -7.99 4.03
C LEU A 52 8.35 -9.19 4.55
N PHE A 53 8.28 -9.37 5.87
CA PHE A 53 7.58 -10.53 6.44
C PHE A 53 6.07 -10.44 6.29
N VAL A 54 5.47 -9.26 6.40
CA VAL A 54 4.03 -9.08 6.15
C VAL A 54 3.69 -9.41 4.70
N ALA A 55 4.47 -8.94 3.74
CA ALA A 55 4.27 -9.26 2.33
C ALA A 55 4.40 -10.77 2.09
N ASN A 56 5.37 -11.42 2.72
CA ASN A 56 5.56 -12.86 2.67
C ASN A 56 4.33 -13.62 3.21
N VAL A 57 3.82 -13.21 4.39
CA VAL A 57 2.62 -13.78 5.01
C VAL A 57 1.38 -13.60 4.12
N GLN A 58 1.19 -12.41 3.54
CA GLN A 58 0.05 -12.12 2.66
C GLN A 58 0.07 -12.96 1.38
N THR A 59 1.24 -13.33 0.88
CA THR A 59 1.40 -14.19 -0.31
C THR A 59 0.86 -15.60 -0.08
N GLY A 60 0.83 -16.10 1.16
CA GLY A 60 0.26 -17.42 1.50
C GLY A 60 -1.25 -17.55 1.30
N PHE A 61 -1.94 -16.44 1.04
CA PHE A 61 -3.37 -16.40 0.74
C PHE A 61 -3.62 -16.23 -0.76
N GLY A 62 -4.86 -16.11 -1.17
CA GLY A 62 -5.23 -15.95 -2.58
C GLY A 62 -5.11 -17.26 -3.38
N PRO A 63 -4.17 -17.38 -4.33
CA PRO A 63 -4.08 -18.56 -5.20
C PRO A 63 -3.90 -19.89 -4.44
N PHE A 64 -3.17 -19.88 -3.32
CA PHE A 64 -2.92 -21.08 -2.53
C PHE A 64 -4.19 -21.61 -1.81
N ILE A 65 -5.12 -20.73 -1.45
CA ILE A 65 -6.42 -21.13 -0.88
C ILE A 65 -7.22 -21.92 -1.92
N ALA A 66 -7.28 -21.42 -3.17
CA ALA A 66 -8.01 -22.08 -4.24
C ALA A 66 -7.45 -23.47 -4.53
N VAL A 67 -6.12 -23.62 -4.62
CA VAL A 67 -5.45 -24.91 -4.81
C VAL A 67 -5.75 -25.86 -3.65
N TYR A 68 -5.59 -25.40 -2.42
CA TYR A 68 -5.86 -26.21 -1.22
C TYR A 68 -7.31 -26.69 -1.14
N LEU A 69 -8.30 -25.81 -1.32
CA LEU A 69 -9.72 -26.19 -1.26
C LEU A 69 -10.09 -27.14 -2.41
N SER A 70 -9.49 -26.97 -3.60
CA SER A 70 -9.65 -27.89 -4.72
C SER A 70 -9.13 -29.29 -4.35
N GLY A 71 -7.97 -29.40 -3.70
CA GLY A 71 -7.42 -30.64 -3.15
C GLY A 71 -8.33 -31.27 -2.09
N GLN A 72 -9.11 -30.47 -1.35
CA GLN A 72 -10.12 -30.95 -0.38
C GLN A 72 -11.49 -31.28 -1.04
N LYS A 73 -11.53 -31.38 -2.38
CA LYS A 73 -12.73 -31.73 -3.18
C LYS A 73 -13.88 -30.71 -3.08
N TRP A 74 -13.57 -29.44 -2.79
CA TRP A 74 -14.55 -28.36 -2.89
C TRP A 74 -14.89 -28.11 -4.37
N THR A 75 -16.15 -27.79 -4.64
CA THR A 75 -16.56 -27.38 -5.99
C THR A 75 -16.00 -26.01 -6.33
N GLN A 76 -15.76 -25.73 -7.61
CA GLN A 76 -15.26 -24.42 -8.05
C GLN A 76 -16.19 -23.28 -7.63
N THR A 77 -17.49 -23.51 -7.62
CA THR A 77 -18.48 -22.55 -7.10
C THR A 77 -18.28 -22.27 -5.61
N ALA A 78 -18.08 -23.30 -4.78
CA ALA A 78 -17.86 -23.13 -3.35
C ALA A 78 -16.54 -22.40 -3.05
N ILE A 79 -15.48 -22.68 -3.80
CA ILE A 79 -14.20 -21.95 -3.75
C ILE A 79 -14.41 -20.48 -4.13
N GLY A 80 -15.13 -20.22 -5.23
CA GLY A 80 -15.44 -18.86 -5.66
C GLY A 80 -16.23 -18.08 -4.61
N VAL A 81 -17.22 -18.69 -3.98
CA VAL A 81 -17.98 -18.07 -2.88
C VAL A 81 -17.07 -17.77 -1.69
N ALA A 82 -16.18 -18.67 -1.30
CA ALA A 82 -15.26 -18.45 -0.18
C ALA A 82 -14.35 -17.24 -0.43
N LEU A 83 -13.71 -17.16 -1.59
CA LEU A 83 -12.87 -16.04 -1.97
C LEU A 83 -13.65 -14.72 -2.11
N SER A 84 -14.92 -14.80 -2.54
CA SER A 84 -15.80 -13.63 -2.61
C SER A 84 -16.14 -13.10 -1.21
N VAL A 85 -16.33 -13.97 -0.21
CA VAL A 85 -16.54 -13.56 1.19
C VAL A 85 -15.33 -12.77 1.69
N GLY A 86 -14.10 -13.21 1.41
CA GLY A 86 -12.88 -12.48 1.75
C GLY A 86 -12.82 -11.11 1.09
N THR A 87 -13.10 -11.06 -0.21
CA THR A 87 -13.09 -9.80 -0.98
C THR A 87 -14.13 -8.81 -0.46
N VAL A 88 -15.37 -9.25 -0.24
CA VAL A 88 -16.46 -8.40 0.30
C VAL A 88 -16.11 -7.92 1.70
N SER A 89 -15.59 -8.80 2.56
CA SER A 89 -15.14 -8.43 3.92
C SER A 89 -14.03 -7.39 3.89
N SER A 90 -13.07 -7.55 2.98
CA SER A 90 -12.01 -6.58 2.76
C SER A 90 -12.59 -5.22 2.33
N MET A 91 -13.44 -5.19 1.30
CA MET A 91 -14.05 -3.95 0.82
C MET A 91 -14.86 -3.23 1.92
N ALA A 92 -15.73 -3.97 2.62
CA ALA A 92 -16.54 -3.40 3.70
C ALA A 92 -15.71 -2.85 4.86
N SER A 93 -14.55 -3.47 5.10
CA SER A 93 -13.65 -3.09 6.21
C SER A 93 -12.69 -1.93 5.88
N GLN A 94 -12.53 -1.51 4.61
CA GLN A 94 -11.54 -0.49 4.21
C GLN A 94 -11.69 0.83 5.01
N VAL A 95 -12.88 1.40 5.00
CA VAL A 95 -13.15 2.68 5.68
C VAL A 95 -13.16 2.52 7.21
N PRO A 96 -13.87 1.51 7.79
CA PRO A 96 -13.81 1.26 9.23
C PRO A 96 -12.39 0.97 9.75
N ALA A 97 -11.58 0.21 9.01
CA ALA A 97 -10.20 -0.08 9.40
C ALA A 97 -9.33 1.19 9.43
N GLY A 98 -9.46 2.06 8.44
CA GLY A 98 -8.76 3.36 8.44
C GLY A 98 -9.17 4.23 9.63
N ALA A 99 -10.47 4.31 9.94
CA ALA A 99 -10.97 5.03 11.09
C ALA A 99 -10.49 4.44 12.43
N LEU A 100 -10.46 3.10 12.53
CA LEU A 100 -9.94 2.39 13.70
C LEU A 100 -8.45 2.69 13.91
N VAL A 101 -7.66 2.64 12.83
CA VAL A 101 -6.23 2.96 12.91
C VAL A 101 -6.04 4.41 13.35
N ASP A 102 -6.82 5.36 12.86
CA ASP A 102 -6.75 6.76 13.32
C ASP A 102 -7.08 6.91 14.83
N ALA A 103 -8.09 6.19 15.31
CA ALA A 103 -8.53 6.26 16.71
C ALA A 103 -7.49 5.68 17.69
N ILE A 104 -6.75 4.65 17.30
CA ILE A 104 -5.78 3.97 18.19
C ILE A 104 -4.44 4.72 18.16
N ARG A 105 -4.00 5.21 19.32
CA ARG A 105 -2.75 5.96 19.45
C ARG A 105 -1.50 5.14 19.08
N ASN A 106 -1.47 3.86 19.42
CA ASN A 106 -0.31 2.99 19.19
C ASN A 106 -0.49 2.15 17.93
N LYS A 107 0.01 2.64 16.79
CA LYS A 107 -0.08 1.98 15.47
C LYS A 107 0.63 0.62 15.44
N THR A 108 1.71 0.47 16.22
CA THR A 108 2.45 -0.80 16.33
C THR A 108 1.59 -1.91 16.97
N ARG A 109 0.72 -1.56 17.94
CA ARG A 109 -0.23 -2.52 18.53
C ARG A 109 -1.29 -2.94 17.53
N VAL A 110 -1.78 -2.02 16.71
CA VAL A 110 -2.72 -2.33 15.63
C VAL A 110 -2.10 -3.31 14.64
N ALA A 111 -0.88 -3.01 14.18
CA ALA A 111 -0.15 -3.91 13.28
C ALA A 111 0.08 -5.30 13.88
N ALA A 112 0.50 -5.37 15.15
CA ALA A 112 0.69 -6.64 15.86
C ALA A 112 -0.62 -7.43 15.99
N PHE A 113 -1.73 -6.79 16.34
CA PHE A 113 -3.04 -7.42 16.43
C PHE A 113 -3.48 -7.94 15.06
N SER A 114 -3.32 -7.16 13.99
CA SER A 114 -3.67 -7.61 12.63
C SER A 114 -2.84 -8.83 12.20
N VAL A 115 -1.54 -8.87 12.52
CA VAL A 115 -0.69 -10.04 12.25
C VAL A 115 -1.18 -11.27 13.02
N LEU A 116 -1.60 -11.12 14.29
CA LEU A 116 -2.17 -12.22 15.08
C LEU A 116 -3.49 -12.74 14.50
N VAL A 117 -4.35 -11.84 14.02
CA VAL A 117 -5.60 -12.23 13.32
C VAL A 117 -5.29 -12.96 12.00
N PHE A 118 -4.26 -12.52 11.27
CA PHE A 118 -3.74 -13.26 10.11
C PHE A 118 -3.28 -14.67 10.47
N THR A 119 -2.53 -14.80 11.58
CA THR A 119 -2.10 -16.12 12.10
C THR A 119 -3.29 -17.01 12.39
N ALA A 120 -4.30 -16.47 13.08
CA ALA A 120 -5.52 -17.22 13.39
C ALA A 120 -6.24 -17.67 12.12
N SER A 121 -6.39 -16.79 11.12
CA SER A 121 -6.97 -17.12 9.83
C SER A 121 -6.20 -18.25 9.13
N ALA A 122 -4.87 -18.17 9.06
CA ALA A 122 -4.04 -19.20 8.45
C ALA A 122 -4.18 -20.56 9.17
N LEU A 123 -4.19 -20.56 10.51
CA LEU A 123 -4.37 -21.77 11.29
C LEU A 123 -5.76 -22.38 11.12
N MET A 124 -6.81 -21.58 10.94
CA MET A 124 -8.16 -22.09 10.67
C MET A 124 -8.19 -22.86 9.33
N PHE A 125 -7.53 -22.37 8.27
CA PHE A 125 -7.34 -23.14 7.04
C PHE A 125 -6.54 -24.43 7.28
N ALA A 126 -5.46 -24.34 8.07
CA ALA A 126 -4.57 -25.48 8.30
C ALA A 126 -5.22 -26.60 9.11
N ILE A 127 -6.06 -26.28 10.12
CA ILE A 127 -6.58 -27.24 11.07
C ILE A 127 -7.79 -27.99 10.49
N TYR A 128 -8.81 -27.25 9.96
CA TYR A 128 -10.05 -27.88 9.54
C TYR A 128 -10.76 -27.11 8.39
N PRO A 129 -10.73 -27.61 7.15
CA PRO A 129 -11.31 -26.92 6.00
C PRO A 129 -12.83 -27.16 5.86
N ILE A 130 -13.59 -26.97 6.94
CA ILE A 130 -15.07 -26.99 6.88
C ILE A 130 -15.57 -25.60 6.46
N PRO A 131 -16.74 -25.52 5.77
CA PRO A 131 -17.23 -24.25 5.21
C PRO A 131 -17.29 -23.09 6.21
N LEU A 132 -17.79 -23.36 7.43
CA LEU A 132 -17.89 -22.33 8.47
C LEU A 132 -16.53 -21.72 8.82
N LEU A 133 -15.50 -22.56 9.03
CA LEU A 133 -14.16 -22.08 9.40
C LEU A 133 -13.46 -21.38 8.22
N VAL A 134 -13.67 -21.87 7.00
CA VAL A 134 -13.13 -21.24 5.79
C VAL A 134 -13.72 -19.84 5.60
N TYR A 135 -15.04 -19.68 5.71
CA TYR A 135 -15.67 -18.35 5.60
C TYR A 135 -15.24 -17.41 6.73
N LEU A 136 -15.15 -17.92 7.96
CA LEU A 136 -14.66 -17.10 9.08
C LEU A 136 -13.19 -16.70 8.90
N ALA A 137 -12.34 -17.61 8.40
CA ALA A 137 -10.95 -17.32 8.09
C ALA A 137 -10.84 -16.25 6.99
N GLU A 138 -11.65 -16.33 5.93
CA GLU A 138 -11.68 -15.31 4.87
C GLU A 138 -12.14 -13.94 5.40
N ILE A 139 -13.13 -13.89 6.28
CA ILE A 139 -13.57 -12.64 6.92
C ILE A 139 -12.43 -12.04 7.75
N LEU A 140 -11.78 -12.83 8.59
CA LEU A 140 -10.67 -12.39 9.42
C LEU A 140 -9.48 -11.93 8.57
N HIS A 141 -9.16 -12.66 7.49
CA HIS A 141 -8.15 -12.28 6.53
C HIS A 141 -8.46 -10.92 5.88
N GLY A 142 -9.69 -10.75 5.38
CA GLY A 142 -10.13 -9.49 4.75
C GLY A 142 -10.00 -8.29 5.69
N ILE A 143 -10.48 -8.40 6.93
CA ILE A 143 -10.39 -7.34 7.96
C ILE A 143 -8.92 -7.02 8.28
N SER A 144 -8.09 -8.04 8.46
CA SER A 144 -6.67 -7.86 8.81
C SER A 144 -5.89 -7.18 7.69
N SER A 145 -6.13 -7.58 6.44
CA SER A 145 -5.49 -6.97 5.27
C SER A 145 -5.75 -5.48 5.19
N CYS A 146 -6.98 -5.06 5.50
CA CYS A 146 -7.35 -3.64 5.46
C CYS A 146 -6.76 -2.80 6.58
N THR A 147 -6.38 -3.38 7.70
CA THR A 147 -5.77 -2.65 8.82
C THR A 147 -4.26 -2.53 8.71
N LEU A 148 -3.59 -3.51 8.09
CA LEU A 148 -2.13 -3.51 7.95
C LEU A 148 -1.60 -2.38 7.08
N GLY A 149 -2.21 -2.12 5.93
CA GLY A 149 -1.80 -1.03 5.03
C GLY A 149 -1.79 0.33 5.71
N PRO A 150 -2.92 0.80 6.27
CA PRO A 150 -2.98 2.04 7.05
C PRO A 150 -2.01 2.07 8.24
N ALA A 151 -1.85 0.97 8.97
CA ALA A 151 -0.92 0.91 10.10
C ALA A 151 0.54 1.09 9.66
N ILE A 152 0.97 0.43 8.57
CA ILE A 152 2.31 0.59 7.98
C ILE A 152 2.52 2.02 7.50
N ALA A 153 1.53 2.59 6.81
CA ALA A 153 1.61 3.96 6.32
C ALA A 153 1.71 4.97 7.47
N ALA A 154 0.93 4.79 8.54
CA ALA A 154 0.98 5.63 9.73
C ALA A 154 2.33 5.50 10.48
N MET A 155 2.89 4.29 10.60
CA MET A 155 4.22 4.09 11.17
C MET A 155 5.32 4.72 10.30
N SER A 156 5.16 4.65 8.98
CA SER A 156 6.08 5.28 8.03
C SER A 156 6.08 6.80 8.17
N LEU A 157 4.88 7.40 8.28
CA LEU A 157 4.73 8.84 8.49
C LEU A 157 5.34 9.29 9.84
N ALA A 158 5.13 8.51 10.89
CA ALA A 158 5.69 8.80 12.22
C ALA A 158 7.22 8.75 12.25
N LEU A 159 7.85 7.87 11.45
CA LEU A 159 9.30 7.71 11.39
C LEU A 159 9.98 8.75 10.47
N ALA A 160 9.39 9.01 9.30
CA ALA A 160 10.02 9.80 8.26
C ALA A 160 9.51 11.26 8.20
N GLY A 161 8.40 11.56 8.88
CA GLY A 161 7.69 12.82 8.71
C GLY A 161 7.14 12.97 7.30
N ARG A 162 6.48 14.11 7.03
CA ARG A 162 5.87 14.37 5.71
C ARG A 162 6.90 14.51 4.59
N PHE A 163 8.02 15.17 4.88
CA PHE A 163 9.08 15.42 3.89
C PHE A 163 9.89 14.17 3.51
N GLY A 164 10.09 13.21 4.44
CA GLY A 164 10.77 11.95 4.17
C GLY A 164 9.85 10.81 3.75
N MET A 165 8.53 11.02 3.70
CA MET A 165 7.53 10.00 3.50
C MET A 165 7.72 9.24 2.17
N ALA A 166 7.99 9.95 1.06
CA ALA A 166 8.12 9.33 -0.24
C ALA A 166 9.32 8.38 -0.33
N VAL A 167 10.47 8.78 0.22
CA VAL A 167 11.67 7.93 0.30
C VAL A 167 11.38 6.70 1.18
N ARG A 168 10.68 6.90 2.30
CA ARG A 168 10.30 5.81 3.21
C ARG A 168 9.37 4.81 2.53
N LEU A 169 8.34 5.27 1.83
CA LEU A 169 7.40 4.42 1.11
C LEU A 169 8.07 3.66 -0.04
N GLY A 170 8.98 4.30 -0.77
CA GLY A 170 9.79 3.61 -1.78
C GLY A 170 10.62 2.47 -1.18
N ARG A 171 11.15 2.66 0.02
CA ARG A 171 11.88 1.63 0.76
C ARG A 171 10.95 0.52 1.25
N ASN A 172 9.76 0.85 1.77
CA ASN A 172 8.74 -0.12 2.15
C ASN A 172 8.34 -1.01 0.96
N ALA A 173 8.06 -0.39 -0.19
CA ALA A 173 7.66 -1.09 -1.41
C ALA A 173 8.75 -2.06 -1.90
N ARG A 174 10.03 -1.65 -1.82
CA ARG A 174 11.15 -2.53 -2.13
C ARG A 174 11.16 -3.78 -1.25
N PHE A 175 11.07 -3.61 0.07
CA PHE A 175 11.09 -4.75 0.99
C PHE A 175 9.84 -5.63 0.85
N ALA A 176 8.67 -5.04 0.59
CA ALA A 176 7.44 -5.78 0.33
C ALA A 176 7.54 -6.59 -0.98
N ALA A 177 8.09 -6.03 -2.06
CA ALA A 177 8.26 -6.75 -3.32
C ALA A 177 9.22 -7.93 -3.18
N VAL A 178 10.33 -7.75 -2.45
CA VAL A 178 11.25 -8.86 -2.12
C VAL A 178 10.54 -9.92 -1.28
N GLY A 179 9.74 -9.50 -0.28
CA GLY A 179 8.94 -10.40 0.56
C GLY A 179 7.93 -11.19 -0.25
N ASN A 180 7.20 -10.56 -1.17
CA ASN A 180 6.26 -11.23 -2.06
C ASN A 180 6.95 -12.29 -2.94
N GLY A 181 8.11 -11.95 -3.53
CA GLY A 181 8.87 -12.89 -4.36
C GLY A 181 9.37 -14.10 -3.58
N ILE A 182 9.98 -13.86 -2.41
CA ILE A 182 10.44 -14.94 -1.51
C ILE A 182 9.24 -15.76 -1.01
N GLY A 183 8.14 -15.09 -0.62
CA GLY A 183 6.91 -15.74 -0.15
C GLY A 183 6.34 -16.67 -1.19
N ALA A 184 6.18 -16.20 -2.42
CA ALA A 184 5.66 -17.03 -3.52
C ALA A 184 6.52 -18.27 -3.76
N ALA A 185 7.86 -18.13 -3.74
CA ALA A 185 8.78 -19.25 -3.91
C ALA A 185 8.69 -20.25 -2.74
N LEU A 186 8.69 -19.77 -1.49
CA LEU A 186 8.59 -20.61 -0.30
C LEU A 186 7.25 -21.33 -0.22
N MET A 187 6.13 -20.64 -0.48
CA MET A 187 4.79 -21.21 -0.44
C MET A 187 4.60 -22.24 -1.56
N GLY A 188 5.09 -21.91 -2.79
CA GLY A 188 5.06 -22.84 -3.91
C GLY A 188 5.88 -24.10 -3.65
N ALA A 189 7.11 -23.95 -3.14
CA ALA A 189 7.94 -25.09 -2.75
C ALA A 189 7.31 -25.92 -1.60
N CYS A 190 6.76 -25.26 -0.60
CA CYS A 190 6.06 -25.95 0.50
C CYS A 190 4.84 -26.72 0.00
N GLY A 191 4.02 -26.13 -0.86
CA GLY A 191 2.86 -26.79 -1.47
C GLY A 191 3.26 -28.01 -2.30
N GLN A 192 4.33 -27.89 -3.08
CA GLN A 192 4.82 -28.96 -3.98
C GLN A 192 5.53 -30.09 -3.25
N TYR A 193 6.43 -29.80 -2.28
CA TYR A 193 7.33 -30.78 -1.70
C TYR A 193 6.92 -31.26 -0.29
N VAL A 194 6.06 -30.49 0.41
CA VAL A 194 5.61 -30.84 1.76
C VAL A 194 4.12 -31.16 1.75
N SER A 195 3.27 -30.17 1.62
CA SER A 195 1.82 -30.32 1.46
C SER A 195 1.15 -28.95 1.23
N GLU A 196 -0.01 -28.96 0.58
CA GLU A 196 -0.84 -27.73 0.43
C GLU A 196 -1.27 -27.18 1.80
N ARG A 197 -1.55 -28.05 2.78
CA ARG A 197 -1.84 -27.66 4.17
C ARG A 197 -0.63 -27.02 4.86
N GLY A 198 0.58 -27.49 4.51
CA GLY A 198 1.85 -26.97 5.02
C GLY A 198 2.05 -25.48 4.70
N VAL A 199 1.49 -24.99 3.59
CA VAL A 199 1.54 -23.57 3.22
C VAL A 199 0.95 -22.68 4.32
N PHE A 200 -0.17 -23.08 4.93
CA PHE A 200 -0.83 -22.29 5.98
C PHE A 200 -0.07 -22.37 7.31
N TYR A 201 0.55 -23.51 7.63
CA TYR A 201 1.45 -23.61 8.79
C TYR A 201 2.72 -22.75 8.58
N LEU A 202 3.28 -22.74 7.38
CA LEU A 202 4.41 -21.88 7.03
C LEU A 202 4.02 -20.40 7.12
N THR A 203 2.83 -20.04 6.61
CA THR A 203 2.28 -18.68 6.72
C THR A 203 2.17 -18.27 8.20
N ALA A 204 1.60 -19.12 9.06
CA ALA A 204 1.50 -18.87 10.49
C ALA A 204 2.88 -18.76 11.16
N ALA A 205 3.86 -19.59 10.77
CA ALA A 205 5.22 -19.52 11.31
C ALA A 205 5.93 -18.21 10.94
N LEU A 206 5.74 -17.72 9.72
CA LEU A 206 6.33 -16.46 9.23
C LEU A 206 5.75 -15.20 9.91
N THR A 207 4.63 -15.32 10.62
CA THR A 207 4.12 -14.22 11.44
C THR A 207 4.97 -13.99 12.70
N LEU A 208 5.70 -14.97 13.20
CA LEU A 208 6.58 -14.81 14.37
C LEU A 208 7.71 -13.79 14.08
N PRO A 209 8.54 -13.95 13.03
CA PRO A 209 9.52 -12.92 12.70
C PRO A 209 8.87 -11.57 12.39
N ALA A 210 7.68 -11.52 11.75
CA ALA A 210 6.97 -10.27 11.54
C ALA A 210 6.68 -9.55 12.88
N LEU A 211 6.20 -10.27 13.89
CA LEU A 211 5.95 -9.71 15.23
C LEU A 211 7.25 -9.25 15.93
N LEU A 212 8.34 -10.00 15.79
CA LEU A 212 9.64 -9.63 16.36
C LEU A 212 10.19 -8.32 15.79
N THR A 213 9.97 -8.09 14.49
CA THR A 213 10.40 -6.84 13.83
C THR A 213 9.66 -5.59 14.32
N LEU A 214 8.53 -5.74 15.00
CA LEU A 214 7.81 -4.63 15.64
C LEU A 214 8.39 -4.19 16.98
N LEU A 215 9.27 -4.98 17.63
CA LEU A 215 9.82 -4.65 18.93
C LEU A 215 10.59 -3.32 18.97
N PRO A 216 11.48 -2.99 17.99
CA PRO A 216 12.15 -1.70 17.96
C PRO A 216 11.20 -0.50 17.77
N LEU A 217 10.03 -0.73 17.15
CA LEU A 217 9.03 0.30 16.89
C LEU A 217 8.14 0.62 18.10
N ARG A 218 8.20 -0.18 19.17
CA ARG A 218 7.45 0.04 20.42
C ARG A 218 7.99 1.19 21.27
N ARG A 219 9.26 1.56 21.10
CA ARG A 219 9.85 2.72 21.75
C ARG A 219 9.24 3.97 21.12
N PRO A 220 8.79 4.98 21.92
CA PRO A 220 8.32 6.21 21.32
C PRO A 220 9.49 6.82 20.54
N ALA A 221 9.45 6.74 19.21
CA ALA A 221 10.18 7.66 18.40
C ALA A 221 9.74 9.04 18.89
N THR A 222 10.65 9.85 19.36
CA THR A 222 10.39 11.24 19.72
C THR A 222 9.51 11.83 18.60
N ALA A 223 8.32 12.22 18.97
CA ALA A 223 7.18 12.41 18.06
C ALA A 223 7.43 13.58 17.07
N ARG A 224 8.23 13.36 16.05
CA ARG A 224 8.48 14.28 14.92
C ARG A 224 7.30 14.40 13.95
N GLY A 225 6.14 13.92 14.30
CA GLY A 225 4.99 13.98 13.39
C GLY A 225 3.68 13.51 13.98
N ALA A 226 3.58 13.34 15.27
CA ALA A 226 2.46 12.62 15.84
C ALA A 226 1.70 13.41 16.91
N ALA A 227 1.40 14.64 16.69
CA ALA A 227 0.23 15.24 17.30
C ALA A 227 -0.86 15.40 16.22
N GLN A 228 -1.38 14.26 15.74
CA GLN A 228 -2.77 14.33 15.27
C GLN A 228 -3.61 14.65 16.50
N PRO A 229 -4.28 15.81 16.55
CA PRO A 229 -5.21 16.11 17.62
C PRO A 229 -6.16 14.92 17.73
N ALA A 230 -6.40 14.43 18.94
CA ALA A 230 -7.48 13.49 19.16
C ALA A 230 -8.73 14.11 18.54
N ALA A 231 -9.21 13.53 17.44
CA ALA A 231 -10.30 14.14 16.69
C ALA A 231 -11.52 14.21 17.59
N SER A 232 -11.90 15.41 17.98
CA SER A 232 -13.06 15.70 18.82
C SER A 232 -14.39 15.45 18.10
N ASP A 233 -14.33 15.26 16.77
CA ASP A 233 -15.52 15.10 15.93
C ASP A 233 -16.15 13.71 16.06
N ALA A 234 -17.48 13.65 16.03
CA ALA A 234 -18.23 12.41 15.95
C ALA A 234 -17.82 11.59 14.69
N PRO A 235 -17.83 10.25 14.73
CA PRO A 235 -17.38 9.41 13.60
C PRO A 235 -18.01 9.78 12.26
N ARG A 236 -19.31 10.10 12.25
CA ARG A 236 -20.04 10.52 11.05
C ARG A 236 -19.56 11.86 10.48
N ALA A 237 -19.25 12.83 11.34
CA ALA A 237 -18.72 14.12 10.93
C ALA A 237 -17.31 14.00 10.31
N ARG A 238 -16.49 13.09 10.82
CA ARG A 238 -15.16 12.77 10.24
C ARG A 238 -15.26 12.24 8.84
N VAL A 239 -16.13 11.24 8.63
CA VAL A 239 -16.37 10.66 7.29
C VAL A 239 -16.86 11.73 6.32
N MET A 240 -17.79 12.58 6.73
CA MET A 240 -18.31 13.67 5.91
C MET A 240 -17.23 14.69 5.54
N LYS A 241 -16.35 15.06 6.45
CA LYS A 241 -15.21 15.97 6.18
C LYS A 241 -14.24 15.36 5.14
N VAL A 242 -13.93 14.07 5.27
CA VAL A 242 -13.06 13.35 4.33
C VAL A 242 -13.69 13.26 2.94
N LEU A 243 -14.97 12.90 2.88
CA LEU A 243 -15.71 12.80 1.61
C LEU A 243 -16.04 14.17 0.97
N ALA A 244 -15.95 15.28 1.71
CA ALA A 244 -16.10 16.63 1.17
C ALA A 244 -14.82 17.16 0.50
N ASP A 245 -13.66 16.54 0.71
CA ASP A 245 -12.40 16.97 0.10
C ASP A 245 -12.34 16.59 -1.38
N ARG A 246 -12.51 17.59 -2.25
CA ARG A 246 -12.50 17.43 -3.71
C ARG A 246 -11.20 16.79 -4.22
N ARG A 247 -10.05 17.11 -3.60
CA ARG A 247 -8.74 16.55 -4.02
C ARG A 247 -8.69 15.06 -3.75
N LEU A 248 -9.20 14.65 -2.59
CA LEU A 248 -9.30 13.24 -2.23
C LEU A 248 -10.26 12.49 -3.15
N LEU A 249 -11.44 13.06 -3.46
CA LEU A 249 -12.40 12.44 -4.37
C LEU A 249 -11.86 12.26 -5.78
N VAL A 250 -11.15 13.27 -6.30
CA VAL A 250 -10.47 13.16 -7.60
C VAL A 250 -9.43 12.04 -7.56
N PHE A 251 -8.65 11.95 -6.48
CA PHE A 251 -7.67 10.89 -6.34
C PHE A 251 -8.31 9.51 -6.18
N CYS A 252 -9.43 9.39 -5.45
CA CYS A 252 -10.24 8.16 -5.41
C CYS A 252 -10.69 7.72 -6.81
N GLY A 253 -11.17 8.66 -7.62
CA GLY A 253 -11.53 8.39 -9.03
C GLY A 253 -10.34 7.93 -9.87
N CYS A 254 -9.19 8.59 -9.72
CA CYS A 254 -7.95 8.19 -10.36
C CYS A 254 -7.53 6.77 -9.94
N ALA A 255 -7.54 6.48 -8.65
CA ALA A 255 -7.16 5.18 -8.10
C ALA A 255 -8.12 4.06 -8.53
N MET A 256 -9.41 4.33 -8.57
CA MET A 256 -10.43 3.40 -9.06
C MET A 256 -10.19 3.06 -10.54
N LEU A 257 -10.02 4.06 -11.40
CA LEU A 257 -9.78 3.84 -12.83
C LEU A 257 -8.43 3.18 -13.12
N PHE A 258 -7.38 3.52 -12.35
CA PHE A 258 -6.08 2.85 -12.42
C PHE A 258 -6.26 1.35 -12.19
N THR A 259 -6.90 0.98 -11.09
CA THR A 259 -7.09 -0.41 -10.71
C THR A 259 -8.05 -1.12 -11.66
N PHE A 260 -9.08 -0.42 -12.13
CA PHE A 260 -9.99 -0.93 -13.15
C PHE A 260 -9.24 -1.34 -14.43
N ALA A 261 -8.33 -0.48 -14.92
CA ALA A 261 -7.55 -0.79 -16.11
C ALA A 261 -6.49 -1.88 -15.89
N ASN A 262 -5.93 -1.98 -14.66
CA ASN A 262 -4.79 -2.85 -14.37
C ASN A 262 -5.18 -4.27 -13.94
N ALA A 263 -6.19 -4.43 -13.08
CA ALA A 263 -6.47 -5.70 -12.41
C ALA A 263 -6.79 -6.87 -13.35
N PRO A 264 -7.59 -6.71 -14.44
CA PRO A 264 -7.92 -7.82 -15.32
C PRO A 264 -6.80 -8.24 -16.28
N LEU A 265 -5.80 -7.39 -16.52
CA LEU A 265 -4.78 -7.63 -17.57
C LEU A 265 -4.03 -8.95 -17.37
N LEU A 266 -3.63 -9.26 -16.14
CA LEU A 266 -2.92 -10.51 -15.85
C LEU A 266 -3.84 -11.73 -16.06
N MET A 267 -5.12 -11.64 -15.69
CA MET A 267 -6.10 -12.72 -15.88
C MET A 267 -6.30 -13.00 -17.38
N LEU A 268 -6.55 -11.97 -18.17
CA LEU A 268 -6.77 -12.09 -19.62
C LEU A 268 -5.55 -12.64 -20.33
N ILE A 269 -4.34 -12.12 -19.99
CA ILE A 269 -3.10 -12.59 -20.64
C ILE A 269 -2.76 -14.02 -20.21
N SER A 270 -3.06 -14.42 -18.99
CA SER A 270 -2.88 -15.80 -18.52
C SER A 270 -3.73 -16.78 -19.35
N GLY A 271 -4.95 -16.40 -19.70
CA GLY A 271 -5.81 -17.19 -20.60
C GLY A 271 -5.19 -17.35 -22.00
N THR A 272 -4.65 -16.27 -22.58
CA THR A 272 -3.99 -16.33 -23.90
C THR A 272 -2.70 -17.16 -23.87
N LEU A 273 -1.87 -17.03 -22.83
CA LEU A 273 -0.67 -17.82 -22.65
C LEU A 273 -0.98 -19.31 -22.46
N ALA A 274 -2.05 -19.63 -21.73
CA ALA A 274 -2.50 -21.02 -21.54
C ALA A 274 -2.95 -21.67 -22.85
N ALA A 275 -3.57 -20.89 -23.74
CA ALA A 275 -4.06 -21.40 -25.02
C ALA A 275 -2.95 -21.60 -26.07
N HIS A 276 -1.86 -20.83 -26.03
CA HIS A 276 -0.85 -20.78 -27.10
C HIS A 276 0.57 -21.12 -26.64
N GLY A 277 0.84 -21.25 -25.34
CA GLY A 277 2.18 -21.44 -24.79
C GLY A 277 2.57 -22.92 -24.60
N SER A 278 3.84 -23.25 -24.89
CA SER A 278 4.39 -24.59 -24.62
C SER A 278 4.54 -24.92 -23.12
N ASN A 279 4.68 -23.89 -22.25
CA ASN A 279 4.81 -24.00 -20.79
C ASN A 279 4.03 -22.87 -20.09
N PRO A 280 2.68 -22.93 -20.06
CA PRO A 280 1.85 -21.83 -19.59
C PRO A 280 2.16 -21.41 -18.15
N SER A 281 2.36 -22.36 -17.24
CA SER A 281 2.64 -22.08 -15.82
C SER A 281 3.94 -21.30 -15.62
N LEU A 282 5.00 -21.61 -16.38
CA LEU A 282 6.26 -20.89 -16.32
C LEU A 282 6.13 -19.46 -16.85
N LEU A 283 5.41 -19.30 -17.96
CA LEU A 283 5.16 -17.98 -18.57
C LEU A 283 4.31 -17.09 -17.66
N ILE A 284 3.27 -17.63 -17.04
CA ILE A 284 2.44 -16.92 -16.06
C ILE A 284 3.27 -16.54 -14.82
N GLY A 285 4.10 -17.48 -14.33
CA GLY A 285 5.03 -17.22 -13.24
C GLY A 285 5.99 -16.06 -13.55
N ALA A 286 6.56 -16.02 -14.77
CA ALA A 286 7.41 -14.93 -15.22
C ALA A 286 6.64 -13.59 -15.25
N CYS A 287 5.38 -13.59 -15.69
CA CYS A 287 4.53 -12.40 -15.70
C CYS A 287 4.22 -11.86 -14.28
N ILE A 288 4.26 -12.70 -13.26
CA ILE A 288 4.07 -12.28 -11.86
C ILE A 288 5.40 -11.82 -11.24
N VAL A 289 6.48 -12.56 -11.46
CA VAL A 289 7.78 -12.31 -10.82
C VAL A 289 8.45 -11.06 -11.37
N LEU A 290 8.44 -10.87 -12.71
CA LEU A 290 9.14 -9.74 -13.33
C LEU A 290 8.67 -8.36 -12.81
N PRO A 291 7.36 -8.06 -12.69
CA PRO A 291 6.92 -6.81 -12.05
C PRO A 291 7.44 -6.63 -10.63
N GLN A 292 7.50 -7.70 -9.82
CA GLN A 292 8.01 -7.61 -8.45
C GLN A 292 9.50 -7.23 -8.41
N VAL A 293 10.30 -7.78 -9.33
CA VAL A 293 11.71 -7.40 -9.48
C VAL A 293 11.84 -5.92 -9.83
N ILE A 294 11.04 -5.46 -10.80
CA ILE A 294 11.05 -4.06 -11.23
C ILE A 294 10.59 -3.13 -10.08
N VAL A 295 9.53 -3.49 -9.35
CA VAL A 295 9.09 -2.76 -8.15
C VAL A 295 10.22 -2.69 -7.12
N ALA A 296 10.88 -3.79 -6.82
CA ALA A 296 11.97 -3.83 -5.84
C ALA A 296 13.14 -2.91 -6.21
N LEU A 297 13.47 -2.84 -7.52
CA LEU A 297 14.57 -2.02 -8.03
C LEU A 297 14.19 -0.54 -8.17
N SER A 298 12.99 -0.26 -8.69
CA SER A 298 12.57 1.12 -9.06
C SER A 298 11.94 1.91 -7.91
N SER A 299 11.30 1.26 -6.94
CA SER A 299 10.56 1.97 -5.87
C SER A 299 11.38 2.98 -5.08
N PRO A 300 12.65 2.72 -4.66
CA PRO A 300 13.42 3.72 -3.94
C PRO A 300 13.77 4.95 -4.80
N ALA A 301 14.00 4.73 -6.10
CA ALA A 301 14.26 5.84 -7.05
C ALA A 301 12.98 6.65 -7.29
N MET A 302 11.84 5.98 -7.45
CA MET A 302 10.52 6.60 -7.60
C MET A 302 10.17 7.49 -6.39
N GLY A 303 10.42 7.00 -5.16
CA GLY A 303 10.21 7.79 -3.95
C GLY A 303 11.03 9.09 -3.94
N LYS A 304 12.34 8.98 -4.24
CA LYS A 304 13.22 10.16 -4.36
C LYS A 304 12.79 11.11 -5.48
N PHE A 305 12.34 10.55 -6.60
CA PHE A 305 11.88 11.33 -7.75
C PHE A 305 10.58 12.08 -7.42
N ALA A 306 9.64 11.44 -6.73
CA ALA A 306 8.42 12.07 -6.24
C ALA A 306 8.70 13.24 -5.28
N ASP A 307 9.72 13.13 -4.42
CA ASP A 307 10.12 14.22 -3.54
C ASP A 307 10.78 15.39 -4.29
N ARG A 308 11.58 15.11 -5.32
CA ARG A 308 12.33 16.13 -6.06
C ARG A 308 11.51 16.84 -7.14
N ARG A 309 10.73 16.08 -7.92
CA ARG A 309 10.04 16.56 -9.13
C ARG A 309 8.52 16.70 -8.96
N GLY A 310 7.98 16.31 -7.79
CA GLY A 310 6.55 16.37 -7.51
C GLY A 310 5.84 15.03 -7.69
N ARG A 311 4.65 14.93 -7.07
CA ARG A 311 3.83 13.70 -7.04
C ARG A 311 3.12 13.50 -8.37
N ARG A 312 2.65 14.60 -8.98
CA ARG A 312 1.87 14.59 -10.22
C ARG A 312 2.61 13.94 -11.37
N LEU A 313 3.91 14.23 -11.54
CA LEU A 313 4.71 13.68 -12.64
C LEU A 313 4.84 12.14 -12.51
N VAL A 314 5.10 11.64 -11.31
CA VAL A 314 5.19 10.18 -11.06
C VAL A 314 3.84 9.52 -11.32
N LEU A 315 2.73 10.18 -10.93
CA LEU A 315 1.38 9.69 -11.20
C LEU A 315 1.11 9.57 -12.70
N ILE A 316 1.43 10.61 -13.46
CA ILE A 316 1.27 10.62 -14.93
C ILE A 316 2.08 9.50 -15.58
N VAL A 317 3.35 9.31 -15.17
CA VAL A 317 4.19 8.22 -15.69
C VAL A 317 3.59 6.85 -15.38
N ALA A 318 3.15 6.62 -14.12
CA ALA A 318 2.52 5.35 -13.74
C ALA A 318 1.24 5.06 -14.54
N PHE A 319 0.40 6.09 -14.75
CA PHE A 319 -0.85 5.97 -15.48
C PHE A 319 -0.66 5.80 -16.99
N LEU A 320 0.39 6.41 -17.57
CA LEU A 320 0.76 6.25 -18.97
C LEU A 320 1.10 4.80 -19.32
N MET A 321 1.67 4.06 -18.37
CA MET A 321 2.03 2.65 -18.60
C MET A 321 0.81 1.75 -18.86
N LEU A 322 -0.37 2.11 -18.34
CA LEU A 322 -1.60 1.30 -18.45
C LEU A 322 -2.09 1.15 -19.90
N PRO A 323 -2.42 2.23 -20.62
CA PRO A 323 -2.89 2.13 -22.00
C PRO A 323 -1.83 1.54 -22.92
N ILE A 324 -0.54 1.90 -22.74
CA ILE A 324 0.56 1.34 -23.55
C ILE A 324 0.61 -0.18 -23.39
N ARG A 325 0.58 -0.68 -22.15
CA ARG A 325 0.61 -2.11 -21.85
C ARG A 325 -0.58 -2.85 -22.45
N ALA A 326 -1.80 -2.32 -22.27
CA ALA A 326 -3.01 -2.93 -22.79
C ALA A 326 -3.03 -2.97 -24.33
N LEU A 327 -2.60 -1.90 -25.01
CA LEU A 327 -2.50 -1.86 -26.48
C LEU A 327 -1.45 -2.85 -27.02
N ILE A 328 -0.32 -3.01 -26.34
CA ILE A 328 0.66 -4.03 -26.73
C ILE A 328 0.06 -5.43 -26.59
N PHE A 329 -0.67 -5.72 -25.50
CA PHE A 329 -1.34 -7.01 -25.33
C PHE A 329 -2.44 -7.25 -26.36
N SER A 330 -3.16 -6.22 -26.80
CA SER A 330 -4.14 -6.30 -27.89
C SER A 330 -3.48 -6.66 -29.25
N SER A 331 -2.24 -6.21 -29.46
CA SER A 331 -1.54 -6.32 -30.76
C SER A 331 -0.61 -7.53 -30.89
N THR A 332 -0.30 -8.26 -29.81
CA THR A 332 0.69 -9.33 -29.83
C THR A 332 0.20 -10.63 -29.20
N SER A 333 0.62 -11.76 -29.77
CA SER A 333 0.53 -13.09 -29.17
C SER A 333 1.91 -13.68 -28.82
N ASN A 334 2.99 -12.89 -28.99
CA ASN A 334 4.35 -13.33 -28.69
C ASN A 334 4.60 -13.35 -27.18
N SER A 335 4.77 -14.54 -26.61
CA SER A 335 4.96 -14.73 -25.16
C SER A 335 6.18 -13.98 -24.60
N ALA A 336 7.28 -13.87 -25.37
CA ALA A 336 8.47 -13.15 -24.94
C ALA A 336 8.18 -11.63 -24.80
N LEU A 337 7.44 -11.05 -25.74
CA LEU A 337 7.03 -9.65 -25.70
C LEU A 337 6.03 -9.41 -24.56
N VAL A 338 5.09 -10.32 -24.34
CA VAL A 338 4.14 -10.27 -23.21
C VAL A 338 4.87 -10.21 -21.87
N ILE A 339 5.91 -11.04 -21.69
CA ILE A 339 6.72 -11.02 -20.46
C ILE A 339 7.52 -9.71 -20.38
N ALA A 340 8.17 -9.28 -21.45
CA ALA A 340 8.96 -8.05 -21.46
C ALA A 340 8.12 -6.81 -21.09
N VAL A 341 6.88 -6.74 -21.58
CA VAL A 341 5.94 -5.65 -21.30
C VAL A 341 5.52 -5.59 -19.82
N GLN A 342 5.68 -6.67 -19.06
CA GLN A 342 5.43 -6.66 -17.61
C GLN A 342 6.39 -5.74 -16.84
N VAL A 343 7.48 -5.29 -17.45
CA VAL A 343 8.32 -4.20 -16.90
C VAL A 343 7.49 -2.93 -16.69
N LEU A 344 6.55 -2.63 -17.61
CA LEU A 344 5.65 -1.47 -17.49
C LEU A 344 4.71 -1.63 -16.28
N ASP A 345 4.25 -2.84 -15.99
CA ASP A 345 3.47 -3.14 -14.79
C ASP A 345 4.26 -2.86 -13.51
N GLY A 346 5.51 -3.29 -13.47
CA GLY A 346 6.40 -3.02 -12.35
C GLY A 346 6.63 -1.52 -12.12
N ILE A 347 6.81 -0.74 -13.18
CA ILE A 347 6.96 0.72 -13.11
C ILE A 347 5.64 1.36 -12.61
N ALA A 348 4.50 0.99 -13.20
CA ALA A 348 3.18 1.49 -12.81
C ALA A 348 2.88 1.14 -11.34
N GLY A 349 3.11 -0.11 -10.95
CA GLY A 349 2.90 -0.60 -9.59
C GLY A 349 3.81 0.08 -8.56
N ALA A 350 5.09 0.29 -8.87
CA ALA A 350 6.02 1.02 -8.01
C ALA A 350 5.58 2.47 -7.79
N GLY A 351 5.21 3.17 -8.87
CA GLY A 351 4.73 4.55 -8.80
C GLY A 351 3.42 4.66 -8.02
N PHE A 352 2.42 3.88 -8.40
CA PHE A 352 1.09 3.93 -7.77
C PHE A 352 1.13 3.51 -6.29
N GLY A 353 1.86 2.43 -5.97
CA GLY A 353 1.98 1.95 -4.59
C GLY A 353 2.61 2.95 -3.63
N ILE A 354 3.56 3.77 -4.10
CA ILE A 354 4.17 4.84 -3.30
C ILE A 354 3.24 6.06 -3.23
N LEU A 355 2.60 6.41 -4.36
CA LEU A 355 1.80 7.62 -4.45
C LEU A 355 0.50 7.55 -3.65
N VAL A 356 -0.13 6.38 -3.51
CA VAL A 356 -1.38 6.25 -2.74
C VAL A 356 -1.22 6.78 -1.32
N PRO A 357 -0.36 6.24 -0.45
CA PRO A 357 -0.20 6.77 0.89
C PRO A 357 0.45 8.17 0.91
N LEU A 358 1.27 8.52 -0.08
CA LEU A 358 1.94 9.81 -0.15
C LEU A 358 0.97 10.94 -0.44
N ILE A 359 0.17 10.85 -1.51
CA ILE A 359 -0.85 11.84 -1.86
C ILE A 359 -1.90 11.95 -0.75
N VAL A 360 -2.32 10.81 -0.19
CA VAL A 360 -3.25 10.82 0.94
C VAL A 360 -2.65 11.54 2.15
N SER A 361 -1.35 11.39 2.43
CA SER A 361 -0.71 12.12 3.53
C SER A 361 -0.69 13.63 3.30
N ASP A 362 -0.46 14.04 2.04
CA ASP A 362 -0.41 15.45 1.67
C ASP A 362 -1.82 16.10 1.73
N VAL A 363 -2.85 15.40 1.22
CA VAL A 363 -4.24 15.87 1.23
C VAL A 363 -4.82 15.86 2.64
N ALA A 364 -4.64 14.77 3.39
CA ALA A 364 -5.18 14.59 4.72
C ALA A 364 -4.51 15.46 5.79
N ALA A 365 -3.42 16.15 5.48
CA ALA A 365 -2.74 17.06 6.39
C ALA A 365 -3.65 18.16 6.95
N ARG A 366 -4.63 18.59 6.15
CA ARG A 366 -5.62 19.62 6.54
C ARG A 366 -6.75 19.05 7.39
N SER A 367 -7.13 17.80 7.17
CA SER A 367 -8.26 17.16 7.87
C SER A 367 -7.84 16.42 9.15
N GLY A 368 -6.58 16.04 9.28
CA GLY A 368 -6.05 15.22 10.38
C GLY A 368 -6.47 13.74 10.32
N HIS A 369 -7.18 13.29 9.26
CA HIS A 369 -7.74 11.93 9.16
C HIS A 369 -7.03 11.09 8.08
N PHE A 370 -5.72 10.91 8.23
CA PHE A 370 -4.88 10.23 7.24
C PHE A 370 -5.36 8.79 6.92
N ASN A 371 -5.56 7.96 7.95
CA ASN A 371 -5.88 6.56 7.72
C ASN A 371 -7.32 6.37 7.24
N LEU A 372 -8.26 7.22 7.67
CA LEU A 372 -9.62 7.24 7.13
C LEU A 372 -9.63 7.60 5.64
N SER A 373 -8.84 8.60 5.24
CA SER A 373 -8.66 8.98 3.82
C SER A 373 -8.02 7.85 3.02
N LEU A 374 -7.03 7.15 3.60
CA LEU A 374 -6.41 5.98 2.99
C LEU A 374 -7.41 4.82 2.82
N GLY A 375 -8.30 4.62 3.80
CA GLY A 375 -9.40 3.66 3.72
C GLY A 375 -10.39 4.00 2.60
N ALA A 376 -10.72 5.29 2.40
CA ALA A 376 -11.59 5.73 1.31
C ALA A 376 -10.96 5.46 -0.07
N VAL A 377 -9.67 5.73 -0.24
CA VAL A 377 -8.93 5.37 -1.47
C VAL A 377 -8.88 3.87 -1.67
N GLY A 378 -8.61 3.10 -0.59
CA GLY A 378 -8.62 1.62 -0.64
C GLY A 378 -9.97 1.05 -1.06
N PHE A 379 -11.07 1.63 -0.59
CA PHE A 379 -12.43 1.27 -1.01
C PHE A 379 -12.65 1.54 -2.51
N ALA A 380 -12.23 2.69 -3.02
CA ALA A 380 -12.30 3.03 -4.44
C ALA A 380 -11.47 2.04 -5.31
N ILE A 381 -10.25 1.68 -4.86
CA ILE A 381 -9.41 0.66 -5.46
C ILE A 381 -10.14 -0.69 -5.51
N GLY A 382 -10.78 -1.09 -4.40
CA GLY A 382 -11.54 -2.34 -4.32
C GLY A 382 -12.71 -2.40 -5.30
N ILE A 383 -13.48 -1.32 -5.43
CA ILE A 383 -14.56 -1.21 -6.43
C ILE A 383 -13.97 -1.37 -7.84
N GLY A 384 -12.92 -0.59 -8.16
CA GLY A 384 -12.27 -0.64 -9.46
C GLY A 384 -11.83 -2.05 -9.85
N SER A 385 -11.15 -2.75 -8.94
CA SER A 385 -10.67 -4.12 -9.14
C SER A 385 -11.82 -5.13 -9.35
N THR A 386 -12.84 -5.09 -8.48
CA THR A 386 -13.94 -6.06 -8.50
C THR A 386 -14.79 -5.91 -9.76
N VAL A 387 -15.20 -4.67 -10.09
CA VAL A 387 -16.06 -4.40 -11.24
C VAL A 387 -15.33 -4.68 -12.55
N SER A 388 -14.04 -4.33 -12.60
CA SER A 388 -13.25 -4.46 -13.84
C SER A 388 -13.06 -5.90 -14.29
N THR A 389 -12.86 -6.82 -13.36
CA THR A 389 -12.66 -8.25 -13.68
C THR A 389 -13.87 -8.83 -14.37
N SER A 390 -15.07 -8.52 -13.85
CA SER A 390 -16.33 -8.95 -14.47
C SER A 390 -16.59 -8.26 -15.81
N ALA A 391 -16.34 -6.94 -15.88
CA ALA A 391 -16.55 -6.17 -17.11
C ALA A 391 -15.60 -6.62 -18.24
N ALA A 392 -14.33 -6.81 -17.94
CA ALA A 392 -13.34 -7.25 -18.91
C ALA A 392 -13.61 -8.69 -19.38
N GLY A 393 -14.04 -9.58 -18.48
CA GLY A 393 -14.46 -10.94 -18.83
C GLY A 393 -15.67 -10.92 -19.75
N TRP A 394 -16.71 -10.12 -19.43
CA TRP A 394 -17.89 -9.98 -20.27
C TRP A 394 -17.55 -9.45 -21.69
N VAL A 395 -16.67 -8.44 -21.78
CA VAL A 395 -16.22 -7.94 -23.09
C VAL A 395 -15.43 -9.01 -23.84
N ALA A 396 -14.58 -9.78 -23.15
CA ALA A 396 -13.82 -10.86 -23.78
C ALA A 396 -14.72 -11.96 -24.35
N ASP A 397 -15.77 -12.34 -23.62
CA ASP A 397 -16.70 -13.39 -24.03
C ASP A 397 -17.57 -12.99 -25.21
N HIS A 398 -18.01 -11.71 -25.30
CA HIS A 398 -18.94 -11.25 -26.33
C HIS A 398 -18.24 -10.64 -27.57
N PHE A 399 -17.09 -9.99 -27.38
CA PHE A 399 -16.38 -9.24 -28.41
C PHE A 399 -14.96 -9.76 -28.69
N GLY A 400 -14.54 -10.77 -27.94
CA GLY A 400 -13.22 -11.36 -28.06
C GLY A 400 -12.14 -10.68 -27.20
N ILE A 401 -11.04 -11.41 -26.99
CA ILE A 401 -9.98 -11.02 -26.05
C ILE A 401 -9.28 -9.70 -26.43
N ARG A 402 -9.12 -9.42 -27.74
CA ARG A 402 -8.54 -8.16 -28.23
C ARG A 402 -9.37 -6.97 -27.80
N SER A 403 -10.69 -7.04 -28.01
CA SER A 403 -11.61 -5.97 -27.61
C SER A 403 -11.60 -5.73 -26.11
N ALA A 404 -11.36 -6.76 -25.29
CA ALA A 404 -11.18 -6.59 -23.86
C ALA A 404 -9.90 -5.81 -23.51
N PHE A 405 -8.79 -6.07 -24.19
CA PHE A 405 -7.57 -5.27 -24.03
C PHE A 405 -7.75 -3.83 -24.50
N ASP A 406 -8.39 -3.61 -25.65
CA ASP A 406 -8.68 -2.28 -26.17
C ASP A 406 -9.62 -1.49 -25.24
N PHE A 407 -10.63 -2.16 -24.69
CA PHE A 407 -11.50 -1.58 -23.66
C PHE A 407 -10.69 -1.14 -22.43
N LEU A 408 -9.79 -1.98 -21.92
CA LEU A 408 -8.93 -1.64 -20.78
C LEU A 408 -7.92 -0.52 -21.13
N ALA A 409 -7.45 -0.46 -22.39
CA ALA A 409 -6.63 0.65 -22.87
C ALA A 409 -7.40 1.98 -22.85
N CYS A 410 -8.66 1.98 -23.29
CA CYS A 410 -9.52 3.16 -23.22
C CYS A 410 -9.75 3.61 -21.76
N VAL A 411 -10.01 2.68 -20.84
CA VAL A 411 -10.14 3.01 -19.42
C VAL A 411 -8.82 3.55 -18.84
N GLY A 412 -7.68 2.95 -19.21
CA GLY A 412 -6.36 3.44 -18.83
C GLY A 412 -6.06 4.83 -19.36
N ALA A 413 -6.45 5.13 -20.60
CA ALA A 413 -6.36 6.47 -21.18
C ALA A 413 -7.28 7.47 -20.46
N ALA A 414 -8.49 7.07 -20.10
CA ALA A 414 -9.41 7.90 -19.30
C ALA A 414 -8.83 8.18 -17.90
N ALA A 415 -8.20 7.18 -17.26
CA ALA A 415 -7.50 7.35 -15.99
C ALA A 415 -6.36 8.38 -16.11
N LEU A 416 -5.52 8.24 -17.15
CA LEU A 416 -4.44 9.18 -17.45
C LEU A 416 -4.98 10.60 -17.70
N LEU A 417 -6.04 10.74 -18.47
CA LEU A 417 -6.68 12.02 -18.77
C LEU A 417 -7.23 12.68 -17.50
N LEU A 418 -7.90 11.91 -16.64
CA LEU A 418 -8.38 12.40 -15.34
C LEU A 418 -7.21 12.89 -14.46
N ALA A 419 -6.10 12.13 -14.40
CA ALA A 419 -4.91 12.53 -13.67
C ALA A 419 -4.27 13.82 -14.23
N LEU A 420 -4.23 13.95 -15.57
CA LEU A 420 -3.69 15.14 -16.24
C LEU A 420 -4.53 16.40 -16.03
N LEU A 421 -5.87 16.28 -16.09
CA LEU A 421 -6.78 17.42 -16.08
C LEU A 421 -7.24 17.82 -14.68
N ALA A 422 -7.45 16.84 -13.79
CA ALA A 422 -8.10 17.10 -12.52
C ALA A 422 -7.19 16.96 -11.30
N MET A 423 -6.04 16.27 -11.40
CA MET A 423 -5.15 16.06 -10.24
C MET A 423 -4.16 17.21 -10.11
N PRO A 424 -4.23 18.04 -9.06
CA PRO A 424 -3.24 19.07 -8.78
C PRO A 424 -1.94 18.47 -8.26
N GLU A 425 -0.85 19.27 -8.27
CA GLU A 425 0.34 18.90 -7.50
C GLU A 425 0.02 18.96 -6.00
N THR A 426 0.44 17.93 -5.27
CA THR A 426 0.16 17.81 -3.83
C THR A 426 1.42 17.93 -2.97
N ARG A 427 2.58 18.09 -3.60
CA ARG A 427 3.84 18.25 -2.88
C ARG A 427 3.75 19.46 -1.93
N PRO A 428 4.12 19.32 -0.64
CA PRO A 428 4.20 20.45 0.29
C PRO A 428 5.22 21.47 -0.22
N GLU A 429 4.82 22.73 -0.26
CA GLU A 429 5.74 23.83 -0.58
C GLU A 429 6.66 24.12 0.61
N PRO A 430 7.92 24.58 0.37
CA PRO A 430 8.83 24.93 1.46
C PRO A 430 8.30 26.04 2.39
N GLU A 431 7.42 26.91 1.88
CA GLU A 431 6.77 27.98 2.64
C GLU A 431 5.73 27.46 3.65
N ASP A 432 5.04 26.36 3.34
CA ASP A 432 4.13 25.70 4.29
C ASP A 432 4.88 25.13 5.51
N ALA A 433 6.17 24.84 5.35
CA ALA A 433 7.06 24.40 6.43
C ALA A 433 7.38 25.58 7.40
N ALA A 434 7.50 26.79 6.88
CA ALA A 434 7.78 27.99 7.67
C ALA A 434 6.53 28.52 8.38
N ALA A 435 5.35 28.43 7.74
CA ALA A 435 4.09 28.88 8.33
C ALA A 435 3.60 27.98 9.46
N GLY A 436 3.87 26.65 9.41
CA GLY A 436 3.58 25.70 10.51
C GLY A 436 4.53 25.82 11.70
N ALA A 437 5.65 26.55 11.57
CA ALA A 437 6.58 26.83 12.64
C ALA A 437 6.22 28.13 13.41
N GLY A 438 5.33 28.96 12.89
CA GLY A 438 4.93 30.25 13.46
C GLY A 438 3.54 30.29 14.12
N SER A 439 2.78 29.20 14.11
CA SER A 439 1.49 29.02 14.77
C SER A 439 1.56 27.95 15.86
#